data_72c9a073381e2f62a967fe01a99aeb2e
#
_entry.id   72c9a073381e2f62a967fe01a99aeb2e
#
_cell.length_a   1.000
_cell.length_b   1.000
_cell.length_c   1.000
_cell.angle_alpha   90.00
_cell.angle_beta   90.00
_cell.angle_gamma   90.00
#
_symmetry.space_group_name_H-M   'P 1'
#
loop_
_entity.id
_entity.type
_entity.pdbx_description
1 polymer ?
#
loop_
_entity_poly.entity_id
_entity_poly.type
_entity_poly.pdbx_seq_one_letter_code
_entity_poly.pdbx_strand_id
1 'polypeptide(L)'
;MFEGKFSAEDRQDIKEAIQKVFGDIEKDTESYNYYSARNLCKELMKKFTKTHDGSGAIFTLNQDVFIETHCHDANIQCIYPYVAQMFVPNQPYKIDNISIKTKISKYERYVAKHNGDLYLSYFKLHGSINWRLESNDSLLITGGNKLAYINKHPILEEYQNQFAAFLNKPNTKLLIVGYGFQDMHINNLLQKASSDA
;
A
#
# COMPACT_ATOMS: atom_id res chain seq x y z
N MET A 1 13.90 15.88 -6.76
CA MET A 1 13.76 17.09 -7.60
C MET A 1 13.30 18.33 -6.82
N PHE A 2 12.82 18.19 -5.60
CA PHE A 2 12.33 19.33 -4.78
C PHE A 2 13.27 19.74 -3.63
N GLU A 3 14.31 18.97 -3.32
CA GLU A 3 15.30 19.36 -2.31
C GLU A 3 16.11 20.56 -2.83
N GLY A 4 15.98 21.69 -2.16
CA GLY A 4 16.71 22.93 -2.43
C GLY A 4 15.97 24.02 -3.22
N LYS A 5 14.78 23.75 -3.81
CA LYS A 5 14.00 24.74 -4.56
C LYS A 5 12.78 25.31 -3.82
N PHE A 6 12.32 24.64 -2.76
CA PHE A 6 11.10 24.98 -2.05
C PHE A 6 11.38 25.09 -0.54
N SER A 7 10.77 26.07 0.10
CA SER A 7 10.76 26.21 1.54
C SER A 7 10.05 25.03 2.23
N ALA A 8 10.15 24.94 3.54
CA ALA A 8 9.39 23.94 4.30
C ALA A 8 7.87 24.18 4.17
N GLU A 9 7.47 25.45 4.11
CA GLU A 9 6.08 25.88 3.92
C GLU A 9 5.55 25.47 2.55
N ASP A 10 6.28 25.79 1.46
CA ASP A 10 5.90 25.35 0.10
C ASP A 10 5.72 23.83 0.00
N ARG A 11 6.57 23.05 0.69
CA ARG A 11 6.47 21.59 0.70
C ARG A 11 5.23 21.11 1.44
N GLN A 12 4.85 21.78 2.51
CA GLN A 12 3.64 21.48 3.25
C GLN A 12 2.41 21.79 2.40
N ASP A 13 2.38 22.95 1.76
CA ASP A 13 1.29 23.38 0.88
C ASP A 13 1.09 22.40 -0.29
N ILE A 14 2.19 21.93 -0.90
CA ILE A 14 2.14 20.91 -1.96
C ILE A 14 1.55 19.59 -1.43
N LYS A 15 1.95 19.16 -0.24
CA LYS A 15 1.39 17.93 0.37
C LYS A 15 -0.10 18.06 0.64
N GLU A 16 -0.53 19.20 1.17
CA GLU A 16 -1.94 19.48 1.47
C GLU A 16 -2.77 19.53 0.18
N ALA A 17 -2.23 20.17 -0.86
CA ALA A 17 -2.87 20.18 -2.19
C ALA A 17 -3.01 18.76 -2.76
N ILE A 18 -1.99 17.92 -2.66
CA ILE A 18 -2.04 16.51 -3.08
C ILE A 18 -3.10 15.75 -2.28
N GLN A 19 -3.14 15.91 -0.96
CA GLN A 19 -4.13 15.26 -0.11
C GLN A 19 -5.57 15.68 -0.47
N LYS A 20 -5.77 16.97 -0.75
CA LYS A 20 -7.06 17.48 -1.19
C LYS A 20 -7.49 16.85 -2.52
N VAL A 21 -6.60 16.82 -3.50
CA VAL A 21 -6.88 16.21 -4.81
C VAL A 21 -7.26 14.73 -4.65
N PHE A 22 -6.53 13.97 -3.85
CA PHE A 22 -6.90 12.56 -3.60
C PHE A 22 -8.26 12.44 -2.90
N GLY A 23 -8.56 13.30 -1.92
CA GLY A 23 -9.86 13.31 -1.25
C GLY A 23 -11.02 13.69 -2.17
N ASP A 24 -10.79 14.60 -3.10
CA ASP A 24 -11.79 14.98 -4.11
C ASP A 24 -12.03 13.84 -5.13
N ILE A 25 -10.96 13.19 -5.60
CA ILE A 25 -11.06 11.99 -6.47
C ILE A 25 -11.82 10.86 -5.78
N GLU A 26 -11.59 10.62 -4.50
CA GLU A 26 -12.32 9.59 -3.74
C GLU A 26 -13.81 9.88 -3.68
N LYS A 27 -14.19 11.12 -3.34
CA LYS A 27 -15.60 11.54 -3.33
C LYS A 27 -16.27 11.42 -4.70
N ASP A 28 -15.56 11.81 -5.75
CA ASP A 28 -16.07 11.71 -7.11
C ASP A 28 -16.26 10.24 -7.51
N THR A 29 -15.33 9.35 -7.15
CA THR A 29 -15.45 7.92 -7.45
C THR A 29 -16.55 7.22 -6.65
N GLU A 30 -16.89 7.69 -5.46
CA GLU A 30 -18.06 7.22 -4.70
C GLU A 30 -19.38 7.61 -5.38
N SER A 31 -19.42 8.80 -6.00
CA SER A 31 -20.63 9.34 -6.68
C SER A 31 -20.89 8.72 -8.05
N TYR A 32 -19.84 8.22 -8.73
CA TYR A 32 -20.00 7.62 -10.06
C TYR A 32 -20.48 6.17 -9.99
N ASN A 33 -21.57 5.93 -10.70
CA ASN A 33 -22.27 4.64 -10.76
C ASN A 33 -21.54 3.64 -11.70
N TYR A 34 -20.24 3.40 -11.50
CA TYR A 34 -19.46 2.37 -12.19
C TYR A 34 -19.73 0.97 -11.64
N TYR A 35 -21.02 0.62 -11.50
CA TYR A 35 -21.43 -0.61 -10.83
C TYR A 35 -20.75 -1.87 -11.41
N SER A 36 -20.63 -1.96 -12.72
CA SER A 36 -19.97 -3.10 -13.39
C SER A 36 -18.46 -3.14 -13.15
N ALA A 37 -17.76 -2.02 -13.30
CA ALA A 37 -16.33 -1.92 -13.07
C ALA A 37 -15.98 -2.17 -11.59
N ARG A 38 -16.80 -1.63 -10.68
CA ARG A 38 -16.66 -1.85 -9.23
C ARG A 38 -16.83 -3.32 -8.87
N ASN A 39 -17.80 -4.02 -9.43
CA ASN A 39 -18.00 -5.44 -9.19
C ASN A 39 -16.87 -6.29 -9.76
N LEU A 40 -16.37 -5.99 -10.95
CA LEU A 40 -15.21 -6.67 -11.53
C LEU A 40 -13.95 -6.49 -10.67
N CYS A 41 -13.75 -5.27 -10.14
CA CYS A 41 -12.67 -4.99 -9.22
C CYS A 41 -12.78 -5.85 -7.95
N LYS A 42 -13.97 -5.93 -7.34
CA LYS A 42 -14.24 -6.78 -6.18
C LYS A 42 -13.95 -8.26 -6.45
N GLU A 43 -14.41 -8.78 -7.59
CA GLU A 43 -14.15 -10.17 -7.98
C GLU A 43 -12.66 -10.41 -8.22
N LEU A 44 -11.94 -9.45 -8.79
CA LEU A 44 -10.49 -9.53 -8.91
C LEU A 44 -9.81 -9.55 -7.53
N MET A 45 -10.22 -8.69 -6.60
CA MET A 45 -9.65 -8.64 -5.25
C MET A 45 -9.83 -9.96 -4.51
N LYS A 46 -10.99 -10.63 -4.64
CA LYS A 46 -11.24 -11.94 -4.07
C LYS A 46 -10.25 -13.01 -4.51
N LYS A 47 -9.68 -12.89 -5.73
CA LYS A 47 -8.66 -13.84 -6.23
C LYS A 47 -7.33 -13.75 -5.46
N PHE A 48 -7.06 -12.63 -4.83
CA PHE A 48 -5.86 -12.40 -4.03
C PHE A 48 -6.10 -12.56 -2.51
N THR A 49 -7.35 -12.77 -2.08
CA THR A 49 -7.64 -13.01 -0.67
C THR A 49 -7.07 -14.35 -0.24
N LYS A 50 -6.55 -14.40 0.97
CA LYS A 50 -6.13 -15.66 1.58
C LYS A 50 -7.37 -16.45 1.99
N THR A 51 -7.53 -17.58 1.36
CA THR A 51 -8.21 -18.74 1.91
C THR A 51 -7.16 -19.67 2.53
N HIS A 52 -7.53 -20.73 3.21
CA HIS A 52 -6.63 -21.62 3.96
C HIS A 52 -5.28 -21.96 3.29
N ASP A 53 -5.19 -21.94 1.94
CA ASP A 53 -4.00 -22.28 1.16
C ASP A 53 -3.53 -21.13 0.24
N GLY A 54 -4.23 -20.01 0.21
CA GLY A 54 -3.92 -18.89 -0.66
C GLY A 54 -2.90 -17.92 -0.08
N SER A 55 -1.88 -17.56 -0.84
CA SER A 55 -0.83 -16.62 -0.44
C SER A 55 -0.80 -15.37 -1.32
N GLY A 56 -1.97 -14.92 -1.78
CA GLY A 56 -2.06 -13.71 -2.60
C GLY A 56 -1.73 -12.45 -1.82
N ALA A 57 -1.17 -11.46 -2.53
CA ALA A 57 -0.92 -10.13 -2.01
C ALA A 57 -1.09 -9.10 -3.13
N ILE A 58 -1.43 -7.87 -2.76
CA ILE A 58 -1.41 -6.73 -3.66
C ILE A 58 -0.33 -5.76 -3.21
N PHE A 59 0.51 -5.36 -4.14
CA PHE A 59 1.50 -4.30 -3.97
C PHE A 59 1.09 -3.11 -4.82
N THR A 60 1.00 -1.93 -4.24
CA THR A 60 0.59 -0.73 -4.96
C THR A 60 1.56 0.42 -4.77
N LEU A 61 1.71 1.22 -5.81
CA LEU A 61 2.39 2.52 -5.76
C LEU A 61 1.41 3.67 -5.51
N ASN A 62 0.09 3.37 -5.61
CA ASN A 62 -0.94 4.35 -5.34
C ASN A 62 -1.01 4.67 -3.85
N GLN A 63 -1.21 5.94 -3.57
CA GLN A 63 -1.24 6.47 -2.20
C GLN A 63 -2.67 6.77 -1.71
N ASP A 64 -3.66 6.70 -2.63
CA ASP A 64 -5.09 6.79 -2.31
C ASP A 64 -5.56 5.56 -1.50
N VAL A 65 -6.80 5.58 -1.02
CA VAL A 65 -7.42 4.47 -0.29
C VAL A 65 -8.58 3.82 -1.05
N PHE A 66 -8.58 3.97 -2.38
CA PHE A 66 -9.65 3.48 -3.25
C PHE A 66 -9.85 1.96 -3.14
N ILE A 67 -8.79 1.17 -3.25
CA ILE A 67 -8.87 -0.29 -3.16
C ILE A 67 -9.32 -0.73 -1.78
N GLU A 68 -8.80 -0.12 -0.72
CA GLU A 68 -9.16 -0.42 0.65
C GLU A 68 -10.64 -0.17 0.93
N THR A 69 -11.17 0.95 0.44
CA THR A 69 -12.59 1.29 0.57
C THR A 69 -13.46 0.25 -0.13
N HIS A 70 -13.10 -0.15 -1.35
CA HIS A 70 -13.85 -1.16 -2.08
C HIS A 70 -13.71 -2.58 -1.50
N CYS A 71 -12.58 -2.92 -0.90
CA CYS A 71 -12.43 -4.16 -0.14
C CYS A 71 -13.37 -4.16 1.08
N HIS A 72 -13.42 -3.07 1.83
CA HIS A 72 -14.31 -2.92 2.97
C HIS A 72 -15.78 -3.12 2.58
N ASP A 73 -16.24 -2.47 1.53
CA ASP A 73 -17.60 -2.62 0.99
C ASP A 73 -17.92 -4.03 0.48
N ALA A 74 -16.91 -4.81 0.16
CA ALA A 74 -17.04 -6.19 -0.31
C ALA A 74 -16.91 -7.21 0.83
N ASN A 75 -16.83 -6.78 2.09
CA ASN A 75 -16.51 -7.60 3.25
C ASN A 75 -15.16 -8.35 3.11
N ILE A 76 -14.22 -7.76 2.39
CA ILE A 76 -12.83 -8.22 2.33
C ILE A 76 -12.02 -7.38 3.31
N GLN A 77 -11.42 -8.03 4.28
CA GLN A 77 -10.56 -7.34 5.24
C GLN A 77 -9.23 -6.97 4.60
N CYS A 78 -9.05 -5.71 4.29
CA CYS A 78 -7.78 -5.19 3.79
C CYS A 78 -6.83 -4.96 4.98
N ILE A 79 -5.72 -5.68 4.99
CA ILE A 79 -4.75 -5.65 6.08
C ILE A 79 -3.46 -5.06 5.58
N TYR A 80 -2.97 -4.03 6.25
CA TYR A 80 -1.61 -3.55 6.09
C TYR A 80 -0.65 -4.41 6.91
N PRO A 81 0.14 -5.28 6.29
CA PRO A 81 1.11 -6.09 7.02
C PRO A 81 2.04 -5.20 7.86
N TYR A 82 2.41 -5.69 9.06
CA TYR A 82 3.26 -4.99 10.03
C TYR A 82 2.70 -3.71 10.66
N VAL A 83 1.66 -3.12 10.10
CA VAL A 83 0.91 -2.04 10.76
C VAL A 83 -0.07 -2.61 11.79
N ALA A 84 -0.45 -3.88 11.62
CA ALA A 84 -1.35 -4.66 12.48
C ALA A 84 -2.74 -4.01 12.68
N GLN A 85 -3.24 -3.34 11.66
CA GLN A 85 -4.55 -2.71 11.67
C GLN A 85 -5.30 -3.04 10.40
N MET A 86 -6.60 -3.29 10.55
CA MET A 86 -7.52 -3.34 9.42
C MET A 86 -7.78 -1.92 8.92
N PHE A 87 -8.03 -1.82 7.63
CA PHE A 87 -8.53 -0.58 7.05
C PHE A 87 -9.91 -0.25 7.64
N VAL A 88 -10.07 0.99 8.11
CA VAL A 88 -11.33 1.60 8.49
C VAL A 88 -11.45 2.90 7.71
N PRO A 89 -12.54 3.10 6.94
CA PRO A 89 -12.74 4.33 6.18
C PRO A 89 -12.61 5.59 7.06
N ASN A 90 -12.03 6.64 6.51
CA ASN A 90 -11.87 7.96 7.15
C ASN A 90 -11.05 7.97 8.46
N GLN A 91 -10.32 6.90 8.77
CA GLN A 91 -9.49 6.84 9.95
C GLN A 91 -8.00 6.94 9.59
N PRO A 92 -7.25 7.89 10.18
CA PRO A 92 -5.80 7.94 10.02
C PRO A 92 -5.11 6.85 10.86
N TYR A 93 -4.03 6.30 10.32
CA TYR A 93 -3.22 5.27 10.98
C TYR A 93 -1.90 5.86 11.42
N LYS A 94 -1.60 5.80 12.71
CA LYS A 94 -0.27 6.13 13.22
C LYS A 94 0.71 5.01 12.88
N ILE A 95 1.73 5.36 12.12
CA ILE A 95 2.85 4.49 11.81
C ILE A 95 3.92 4.71 12.87
N ASP A 96 3.81 3.96 13.97
CA ASP A 96 4.76 4.04 15.08
C ASP A 96 6.13 3.54 14.67
N ASN A 97 7.18 4.10 15.28
CA ASN A 97 8.56 3.60 15.20
C ASN A 97 8.79 2.29 15.99
N ILE A 98 7.71 1.59 16.38
CA ILE A 98 7.80 0.29 17.04
C ILE A 98 8.58 -0.69 16.14
N SER A 99 9.50 -1.42 16.74
CA SER A 99 10.30 -2.43 16.07
C SER A 99 9.47 -3.28 15.11
N ILE A 100 9.88 -3.39 13.85
CA ILE A 100 9.23 -4.22 12.83
C ILE A 100 9.03 -5.65 13.32
N LYS A 101 9.97 -6.21 14.09
CA LYS A 101 9.83 -7.54 14.70
C LYS A 101 8.59 -7.67 15.58
N THR A 102 8.28 -6.66 16.38
CA THR A 102 7.07 -6.64 17.20
C THR A 102 5.80 -6.52 16.34
N LYS A 103 5.86 -5.77 15.24
CA LYS A 103 4.76 -5.62 14.29
C LYS A 103 4.50 -6.92 13.51
N ILE A 104 5.55 -7.65 13.12
CA ILE A 104 5.44 -8.99 12.51
C ILE A 104 4.65 -9.93 13.42
N SER A 105 5.04 -10.05 14.69
CA SER A 105 4.35 -10.95 15.61
C SER A 105 2.88 -10.56 15.87
N LYS A 106 2.54 -9.28 15.80
CA LYS A 106 1.16 -8.81 15.86
C LYS A 106 0.36 -9.17 14.61
N TYR A 107 0.98 -9.02 13.44
CA TYR A 107 0.37 -9.40 12.16
C TYR A 107 0.09 -10.90 12.09
N GLU A 108 1.06 -11.74 12.43
CA GLU A 108 0.91 -13.19 12.46
C GLU A 108 -0.21 -13.61 13.43
N ARG A 109 -0.29 -13.00 14.62
CA ARG A 109 -1.37 -13.26 15.58
C ARG A 109 -2.72 -12.78 15.07
N TYR A 110 -2.76 -11.66 14.36
CA TYR A 110 -3.98 -11.16 13.75
C TYR A 110 -4.52 -12.15 12.72
N VAL A 111 -3.66 -12.57 11.78
CA VAL A 111 -3.99 -13.55 10.75
C VAL A 111 -4.48 -14.87 11.36
N ALA A 112 -3.81 -15.36 12.39
CA ALA A 112 -4.20 -16.60 13.09
C ALA A 112 -5.58 -16.48 13.77
N LYS A 113 -5.91 -15.30 14.34
CA LYS A 113 -7.18 -15.06 15.03
C LYS A 113 -8.37 -14.99 14.08
N HIS A 114 -8.16 -14.49 12.86
CA HIS A 114 -9.22 -14.27 11.86
C HIS A 114 -9.20 -15.34 10.77
N ASN A 115 -8.81 -16.55 11.14
CA ASN A 115 -8.79 -17.69 10.24
C ASN A 115 -10.22 -18.07 9.84
N GLY A 116 -10.56 -17.88 8.57
CA GLY A 116 -11.89 -18.08 8.01
C GLY A 116 -12.50 -16.82 7.37
N ASP A 117 -12.04 -15.64 7.73
CA ASP A 117 -12.43 -14.39 7.07
C ASP A 117 -11.66 -14.21 5.76
N LEU A 118 -12.31 -13.59 4.77
CA LEU A 118 -11.62 -13.16 3.56
C LEU A 118 -10.74 -11.96 3.87
N TYR A 119 -9.44 -12.12 3.80
CA TYR A 119 -8.52 -11.02 3.99
C TYR A 119 -7.50 -10.90 2.86
N LEU A 120 -7.05 -9.67 2.61
CA LEU A 120 -6.11 -9.28 1.59
C LEU A 120 -4.88 -8.66 2.22
N SER A 121 -3.72 -9.25 1.98
CA SER A 121 -2.44 -8.61 2.32
C SER A 121 -2.16 -7.49 1.31
N TYR A 122 -2.14 -6.26 1.80
CA TYR A 122 -2.08 -5.06 0.96
C TYR A 122 -0.88 -4.18 1.33
N PHE A 123 0.05 -4.02 0.41
CA PHE A 123 1.32 -3.36 0.63
C PHE A 123 1.38 -2.05 -0.16
N LYS A 124 1.48 -0.92 0.53
CA LYS A 124 1.61 0.41 -0.06
C LYS A 124 3.07 0.83 -0.12
N LEU A 125 3.71 0.57 -1.26
CA LEU A 125 5.16 0.73 -1.44
C LEU A 125 5.63 2.19 -1.35
N HIS A 126 4.72 3.15 -1.53
CA HIS A 126 4.98 4.58 -1.46
C HIS A 126 4.24 5.30 -0.32
N GLY A 127 3.77 4.56 0.67
CA GLY A 127 2.98 5.12 1.75
C GLY A 127 1.50 5.34 1.39
N SER A 128 0.78 6.06 2.24
CA SER A 128 -0.66 6.29 2.10
C SER A 128 -1.08 7.64 2.65
N ILE A 129 -2.12 8.22 2.03
CA ILE A 129 -2.70 9.50 2.49
C ILE A 129 -3.25 9.42 3.93
N ASN A 130 -3.64 8.23 4.39
CA ASN A 130 -4.16 7.99 5.72
C ASN A 130 -3.10 7.53 6.73
N TRP A 131 -1.83 7.43 6.34
CA TRP A 131 -0.74 7.10 7.25
C TRP A 131 -0.14 8.36 7.87
N ARG A 132 0.03 8.36 9.19
CA ARG A 132 0.60 9.48 9.97
C ARG A 132 1.84 9.03 10.72
N LEU A 133 2.87 9.85 10.64
CA LEU A 133 4.06 9.76 11.48
C LEU A 133 3.76 10.29 12.90
N GLU A 134 4.67 10.11 13.83
CA GLU A 134 4.57 10.69 15.20
C GLU A 134 4.44 12.22 15.17
N SER A 135 5.08 12.89 14.20
CA SER A 135 4.94 14.33 13.94
C SER A 135 3.56 14.72 13.41
N ASN A 136 2.66 13.76 13.20
CA ASN A 136 1.36 13.91 12.53
C ASN A 136 1.44 14.20 11.02
N ASP A 137 2.64 14.23 10.44
CA ASP A 137 2.82 14.33 8.98
C ASP A 137 2.34 13.06 8.27
N SER A 138 1.85 13.22 7.04
CA SER A 138 1.51 12.08 6.21
C SER A 138 2.74 11.38 5.68
N LEU A 139 2.76 10.04 5.77
CA LEU A 139 3.80 9.22 5.15
C LEU A 139 3.47 9.01 3.67
N LEU A 140 3.88 9.96 2.84
CA LEU A 140 3.72 9.96 1.38
C LEU A 140 5.08 10.12 0.71
N ILE A 141 5.36 9.30 -0.30
CA ILE A 141 6.55 9.46 -1.13
C ILE A 141 6.20 10.22 -2.39
N THR A 142 6.75 11.43 -2.51
CA THR A 142 6.61 12.29 -3.68
C THR A 142 7.97 12.76 -4.17
N GLY A 143 8.12 12.98 -5.48
CA GLY A 143 9.33 13.56 -6.06
C GLY A 143 10.41 12.56 -6.49
N GLY A 144 11.62 13.04 -6.75
CA GLY A 144 12.66 12.30 -7.50
C GLY A 144 13.56 11.39 -6.65
N ASN A 145 13.69 11.61 -5.35
CA ASN A 145 14.60 10.83 -4.50
C ASN A 145 13.85 9.78 -3.65
N LYS A 146 12.98 9.01 -4.31
CA LYS A 146 12.08 8.04 -3.65
C LYS A 146 12.83 7.03 -2.80
N LEU A 147 13.92 6.46 -3.30
CA LEU A 147 14.67 5.42 -2.59
C LEU A 147 15.26 5.91 -1.27
N ALA A 148 15.83 7.13 -1.23
CA ALA A 148 16.34 7.71 0.01
C ALA A 148 15.23 7.94 1.04
N TYR A 149 14.02 8.26 0.57
CA TYR A 149 12.86 8.41 1.45
C TYR A 149 12.36 7.06 1.98
N ILE A 150 12.30 6.05 1.11
CA ILE A 150 11.94 4.67 1.50
C ILE A 150 12.87 4.18 2.62
N ASN A 151 14.18 4.34 2.46
CA ASN A 151 15.18 3.87 3.42
C ASN A 151 15.13 4.61 4.77
N LYS A 152 14.51 5.80 4.84
CA LYS A 152 14.28 6.51 6.10
C LYS A 152 13.10 5.98 6.92
N HIS A 153 12.21 5.21 6.28
CA HIS A 153 10.99 4.74 6.90
C HIS A 153 10.95 3.20 6.92
N PRO A 154 11.25 2.58 8.08
CA PRO A 154 11.39 1.12 8.19
C PRO A 154 10.21 0.31 7.62
N ILE A 155 8.99 0.84 7.71
CA ILE A 155 7.81 0.16 7.14
C ILE A 155 7.86 0.11 5.60
N LEU A 156 8.34 1.16 4.96
CA LEU A 156 8.44 1.21 3.50
C LEU A 156 9.59 0.35 3.00
N GLU A 157 10.73 0.36 3.69
CA GLU A 157 11.85 -0.53 3.41
C GLU A 157 11.41 -2.00 3.53
N GLU A 158 10.69 -2.34 4.61
CA GLU A 158 10.17 -3.70 4.79
C GLU A 158 9.19 -4.08 3.67
N TYR A 159 8.34 -3.17 3.21
CA TYR A 159 7.43 -3.45 2.10
C TYR A 159 8.17 -3.69 0.78
N GLN A 160 9.28 -3.00 0.53
CA GLN A 160 10.15 -3.30 -0.61
C GLN A 160 10.78 -4.69 -0.48
N ASN A 161 11.24 -5.05 0.72
CA ASN A 161 11.80 -6.38 1.01
C ASN A 161 10.76 -7.48 0.80
N GLN A 162 9.53 -7.26 1.26
CA GLN A 162 8.41 -8.19 1.04
C GLN A 162 8.07 -8.33 -0.45
N PHE A 163 8.06 -7.24 -1.19
CA PHE A 163 7.86 -7.30 -2.64
C PHE A 163 8.93 -8.16 -3.32
N ALA A 164 10.21 -7.92 -3.01
CA ALA A 164 11.29 -8.74 -3.51
C ALA A 164 11.15 -10.22 -3.11
N ALA A 165 10.77 -10.51 -1.86
CA ALA A 165 10.58 -11.88 -1.38
C ALA A 165 9.41 -12.58 -2.11
N PHE A 166 8.31 -11.87 -2.38
CA PHE A 166 7.21 -12.43 -3.15
C PHE A 166 7.61 -12.72 -4.60
N LEU A 167 8.36 -11.83 -5.24
CA LEU A 167 8.85 -12.04 -6.61
C LEU A 167 9.75 -13.27 -6.74
N ASN A 168 10.58 -13.54 -5.72
CA ASN A 168 11.52 -14.65 -5.70
C ASN A 168 10.91 -15.97 -5.16
N LYS A 169 9.64 -15.96 -4.77
CA LYS A 169 8.98 -17.17 -4.28
C LYS A 169 8.67 -18.12 -5.45
N PRO A 170 9.01 -19.40 -5.36
CA PRO A 170 8.70 -20.37 -6.41
C PRO A 170 7.21 -20.38 -6.79
N ASN A 171 6.93 -20.55 -8.08
CA ASN A 171 5.58 -20.58 -8.65
C ASN A 171 4.75 -19.30 -8.45
N THR A 172 5.39 -18.18 -8.14
CA THR A 172 4.70 -16.89 -8.08
C THR A 172 4.27 -16.45 -9.48
N LYS A 173 3.03 -15.98 -9.58
CA LYS A 173 2.50 -15.32 -10.77
C LYS A 173 2.29 -13.84 -10.46
N LEU A 174 2.89 -12.98 -11.25
CA LEU A 174 2.76 -11.53 -11.13
C LEU A 174 1.81 -11.00 -12.19
N LEU A 175 0.76 -10.28 -11.76
CA LEU A 175 -0.09 -9.46 -12.62
C LEU A 175 0.25 -8.00 -12.38
N ILE A 176 0.65 -7.28 -13.43
CA ILE A 176 0.94 -5.84 -13.37
C ILE A 176 -0.22 -5.08 -14.00
N VAL A 177 -0.77 -4.10 -13.29
CA VAL A 177 -1.89 -3.27 -13.75
C VAL A 177 -1.54 -1.79 -13.58
N GLY A 178 -1.64 -1.01 -14.66
CA GLY A 178 -1.52 0.45 -14.63
C GLY A 178 -0.12 0.98 -14.26
N TYR A 179 0.92 0.16 -14.29
CA TYR A 179 2.27 0.57 -13.95
C TYR A 179 3.04 1.08 -15.18
N GLY A 180 3.50 2.33 -15.13
CA GLY A 180 4.21 2.99 -16.23
C GLY A 180 5.72 2.75 -16.30
N PHE A 181 6.29 1.89 -15.45
CA PHE A 181 7.73 1.55 -15.40
C PHE A 181 8.67 2.75 -15.22
N GLN A 182 8.22 3.79 -14.51
CA GLN A 182 9.00 5.00 -14.23
C GLN A 182 9.79 4.92 -12.91
N ASP A 183 9.50 3.99 -12.03
CA ASP A 183 10.13 3.86 -10.73
C ASP A 183 11.32 2.87 -10.79
N MET A 184 12.53 3.40 -10.91
CA MET A 184 13.75 2.59 -11.09
C MET A 184 13.96 1.55 -10.00
N HIS A 185 13.63 1.86 -8.73
CA HIS A 185 13.78 0.93 -7.62
C HIS A 185 12.85 -0.29 -7.76
N ILE A 186 11.64 -0.11 -8.31
CA ILE A 186 10.71 -1.20 -8.62
C ILE A 186 11.20 -1.98 -9.84
N ASN A 187 11.62 -1.28 -10.90
CA ASN A 187 12.13 -1.91 -12.11
C ASN A 187 13.33 -2.82 -11.81
N ASN A 188 14.25 -2.38 -10.94
CA ASN A 188 15.40 -3.18 -10.54
C ASN A 188 14.99 -4.48 -9.83
N LEU A 189 13.95 -4.45 -8.97
CA LEU A 189 13.42 -5.64 -8.32
C LEU A 189 12.79 -6.61 -9.33
N LEU A 190 12.02 -6.08 -10.29
CA LEU A 190 11.41 -6.88 -11.35
C LEU A 190 12.47 -7.53 -12.26
N GLN A 191 13.50 -6.78 -12.67
CA GLN A 191 14.59 -7.29 -13.49
C GLN A 191 15.36 -8.39 -12.77
N LYS A 192 15.71 -8.17 -11.50
CA LYS A 192 16.39 -9.18 -10.69
C LYS A 192 15.59 -10.49 -10.61
N ALA A 193 14.31 -10.41 -10.29
CA ALA A 193 13.46 -11.60 -10.21
C ALA A 193 13.31 -12.33 -11.54
N SER A 194 13.34 -11.62 -12.68
CA SER A 194 13.28 -12.24 -14.00
C SER A 194 14.58 -12.90 -14.45
N SER A 195 15.72 -12.49 -13.89
CA SER A 195 17.03 -13.10 -14.17
C SER A 195 17.32 -14.35 -13.33
N ASP A 196 16.65 -14.47 -12.19
CA ASP A 196 16.85 -15.56 -11.24
C ASP A 196 15.80 -16.69 -11.42
N ALA A 197 14.85 -16.53 -12.39
CA ALA A 197 13.78 -17.47 -12.72
C ALA A 197 14.17 -18.39 -13.86
#